data_8f3c264dc94b94a5224723caca358293
#
_entry.id   8f3c264dc94b94a5224723caca358293
#
_cell.length_a   1.000
_cell.length_b   1.000
_cell.length_c   1.000
_cell.angle_alpha   90.00
_cell.angle_beta   90.00
_cell.angle_gamma   90.00
#
_symmetry.space_group_name_H-M   'P 1'
#
loop_
_entity.id
_entity.type
_entity.pdbx_description
1 polymer ?
#
loop_
_entity_poly.entity_id
_entity_poly.type
_entity_poly.pdbx_seq_one_letter_code
_entity_poly.pdbx_strand_id
1 'polypeptide(L)'
;MTRTLIFLMVSVATVWAAEKEGDWIPLFDGKSTKGWKPRAKVESFEAVEGELHLTSKVNVWVVSDLQMGDFVVELEVKIPADHKGFNSGLGFRLIGDKGKPKGYQCEIDRAKPAGVYGIGMGGWLFPKSKEQTSTYQKVSKGLFKPEEWNHFRVEAKGPRIRTWLNGKPIAELEHKQSLKGRFGIQHHGKGGTVKFRNLRVKELK
;
A
#
# COMPACT_ATOMS: atom_id res chain seq x y z
N MET A 1 -41.04 52.92 7.56
CA MET A 1 -41.11 51.87 6.51
C MET A 1 -39.73 51.19 6.40
N THR A 2 -39.55 50.09 7.10
CA THR A 2 -38.26 49.36 7.19
C THR A 2 -38.33 48.17 6.20
N ARG A 3 -37.53 48.19 5.16
CA ARG A 3 -37.44 47.09 4.18
C ARG A 3 -36.41 46.05 4.67
N THR A 4 -36.92 44.87 5.03
CA THR A 4 -36.12 43.70 5.37
C THR A 4 -35.67 43.03 4.07
N LEU A 5 -34.33 43.02 3.78
CA LEU A 5 -33.74 42.25 2.71
C LEU A 5 -33.54 40.79 3.20
N ILE A 6 -34.24 39.86 2.56
CA ILE A 6 -34.02 38.41 2.77
C ILE A 6 -32.94 37.97 1.79
N PHE A 7 -31.77 37.56 2.31
CA PHE A 7 -30.72 36.90 1.53
C PHE A 7 -31.06 35.43 1.40
N LEU A 8 -31.35 34.99 0.18
CA LEU A 8 -31.54 33.57 -0.14
C LEU A 8 -30.14 32.97 -0.38
N MET A 9 -29.65 32.18 0.59
CA MET A 9 -28.45 31.35 0.39
C MET A 9 -28.81 30.14 -0.47
N VAL A 10 -28.36 30.17 -1.72
CA VAL A 10 -28.39 28.99 -2.60
C VAL A 10 -27.18 28.12 -2.26
N SER A 11 -27.40 27.03 -1.53
CA SER A 11 -26.39 26.00 -1.32
C SER A 11 -26.23 25.16 -2.59
N VAL A 12 -25.13 25.36 -3.32
CA VAL A 12 -24.73 24.51 -4.43
C VAL A 12 -24.18 23.22 -3.83
N ALA A 13 -25.01 22.19 -3.75
CA ALA A 13 -24.57 20.84 -3.44
C ALA A 13 -23.82 20.30 -4.69
N THR A 14 -22.50 20.26 -4.64
CA THR A 14 -21.68 19.54 -5.61
C THR A 14 -21.96 18.06 -5.44
N VAL A 15 -22.81 17.51 -6.30
CA VAL A 15 -23.01 16.06 -6.45
C VAL A 15 -21.72 15.51 -7.05
N TRP A 16 -20.88 14.91 -6.21
CA TRP A 16 -19.79 14.06 -6.69
C TRP A 16 -20.44 12.83 -7.31
N ALA A 17 -20.38 12.72 -8.63
CA ALA A 17 -20.73 11.50 -9.33
C ALA A 17 -19.82 10.38 -8.78
N ALA A 18 -20.40 9.40 -8.10
CA ALA A 18 -19.71 8.20 -7.70
C ALA A 18 -19.26 7.50 -8.99
N GLU A 19 -17.95 7.55 -9.29
CA GLU A 19 -17.40 6.75 -10.39
C GLU A 19 -17.78 5.28 -10.13
N LYS A 20 -18.24 4.59 -11.18
CA LYS A 20 -18.54 3.16 -11.13
C LYS A 20 -17.24 2.42 -10.77
N GLU A 21 -17.09 2.09 -9.52
CA GLU A 21 -15.95 1.30 -9.05
C GLU A 21 -16.02 -0.09 -9.65
N GLY A 22 -14.92 -0.56 -10.26
CA GLY A 22 -14.81 -1.93 -10.77
C GLY A 22 -14.95 -2.97 -9.64
N ASP A 23 -15.25 -4.20 -10.00
CA ASP A 23 -15.31 -5.30 -9.04
C ASP A 23 -13.92 -5.60 -8.44
N TRP A 24 -13.91 -6.06 -7.20
CA TRP A 24 -12.69 -6.50 -6.56
C TRP A 24 -12.16 -7.79 -7.16
N ILE A 25 -10.91 -7.79 -7.56
CA ILE A 25 -10.17 -8.94 -8.07
C ILE A 25 -9.25 -9.43 -6.95
N PRO A 26 -9.37 -10.69 -6.49
CA PRO A 26 -8.45 -11.24 -5.51
C PRO A 26 -7.05 -11.38 -6.13
N LEU A 27 -6.05 -10.80 -5.49
CA LEU A 27 -4.62 -11.03 -5.80
C LEU A 27 -4.11 -12.32 -5.16
N PHE A 28 -4.81 -12.83 -4.16
CA PHE A 28 -4.56 -14.09 -3.47
C PHE A 28 -5.87 -14.85 -3.31
N ASP A 29 -5.88 -16.10 -3.73
CA ASP A 29 -7.07 -16.97 -3.74
C ASP A 29 -7.36 -17.64 -2.37
N GLY A 30 -6.54 -17.37 -1.36
CA GLY A 30 -6.63 -17.98 -0.03
C GLY A 30 -6.08 -19.42 0.03
N LYS A 31 -5.61 -20.00 -1.08
CA LYS A 31 -5.28 -21.44 -1.16
C LYS A 31 -3.90 -21.73 -1.75
N SER A 32 -3.41 -20.87 -2.63
CA SER A 32 -2.16 -21.15 -3.35
C SER A 32 -1.33 -19.89 -3.59
N THR A 33 -0.03 -20.05 -3.83
CA THR A 33 0.88 -18.98 -4.23
C THR A 33 0.86 -18.71 -5.74
N LYS A 34 -0.11 -19.26 -6.45
CA LYS A 34 -0.26 -19.09 -7.90
C LYS A 34 -0.35 -17.61 -8.28
N GLY A 35 0.37 -17.22 -9.32
CA GLY A 35 0.43 -15.83 -9.75
C GLY A 35 1.42 -14.95 -8.98
N TRP A 36 2.18 -15.53 -8.05
CA TRP A 36 3.21 -14.83 -7.28
C TRP A 36 4.58 -15.48 -7.47
N LYS A 37 5.62 -14.68 -7.71
CA LYS A 37 6.99 -15.16 -7.99
C LYS A 37 8.01 -14.46 -7.10
N PRO A 38 8.72 -15.19 -6.21
CA PRO A 38 9.88 -14.67 -5.50
C PRO A 38 10.99 -14.25 -6.49
N ARG A 39 11.59 -13.09 -6.27
CA ARG A 39 12.68 -12.54 -7.09
C ARG A 39 14.07 -12.95 -6.62
N ALA A 40 14.14 -13.68 -5.51
CA ALA A 40 15.35 -14.32 -4.99
C ALA A 40 14.95 -15.57 -4.20
N LYS A 41 15.95 -16.37 -3.77
CA LYS A 41 15.71 -17.53 -2.92
C LYS A 41 15.11 -17.06 -1.57
N VAL A 42 14.03 -17.68 -1.14
CA VAL A 42 13.37 -17.50 0.15
C VAL A 42 13.54 -18.77 1.00
N GLU A 43 13.35 -18.66 2.30
CA GLU A 43 13.28 -19.84 3.17
C GLU A 43 11.92 -20.54 3.00
N SER A 44 10.84 -19.75 2.96
CA SER A 44 9.48 -20.26 2.72
C SER A 44 8.63 -19.18 2.07
N PHE A 45 7.77 -19.57 1.12
CA PHE A 45 6.67 -18.77 0.61
C PHE A 45 5.51 -19.68 0.30
N GLU A 46 4.49 -19.68 1.13
CA GLU A 46 3.41 -20.64 1.10
C GLU A 46 2.05 -20.04 1.48
N ALA A 47 0.99 -20.71 1.06
CA ALA A 47 -0.38 -20.39 1.46
C ALA A 47 -0.78 -21.32 2.62
N VAL A 48 -1.15 -20.75 3.76
CA VAL A 48 -1.51 -21.48 4.98
C VAL A 48 -2.80 -20.88 5.53
N GLU A 49 -3.88 -21.64 5.60
CA GLU A 49 -5.15 -21.27 6.23
C GLU A 49 -5.69 -19.88 5.78
N GLY A 50 -5.62 -19.60 4.49
CA GLY A 50 -6.11 -18.31 3.94
C GLY A 50 -5.11 -17.15 4.05
N GLU A 51 -3.89 -17.40 4.47
CA GLU A 51 -2.81 -16.43 4.60
C GLU A 51 -1.66 -16.76 3.64
N LEU A 52 -0.94 -15.75 3.13
CA LEU A 52 0.37 -15.88 2.51
C LEU A 52 1.45 -15.68 3.57
N HIS A 53 2.27 -16.70 3.80
CA HIS A 53 3.40 -16.67 4.72
C HIS A 53 4.69 -16.51 3.94
N LEU A 54 5.51 -15.53 4.29
CA LEU A 54 6.81 -15.27 3.67
C LEU A 54 7.90 -15.18 4.74
N THR A 55 8.89 -16.07 4.63
CA THR A 55 10.07 -16.12 5.50
C THR A 55 11.34 -15.98 4.67
N SER A 56 12.24 -15.08 5.05
CA SER A 56 13.50 -14.89 4.32
C SER A 56 14.60 -14.29 5.21
N LYS A 57 15.84 -14.71 4.96
CA LYS A 57 17.06 -14.10 5.52
C LYS A 57 17.67 -13.02 4.62
N VAL A 58 17.11 -12.84 3.41
CA VAL A 58 17.55 -11.83 2.46
C VAL A 58 16.42 -10.87 2.11
N ASN A 59 16.78 -9.67 1.70
CA ASN A 59 15.79 -8.73 1.17
C ASN A 59 15.24 -9.27 -0.17
N VAL A 60 13.95 -9.61 -0.18
CA VAL A 60 13.30 -10.20 -1.34
C VAL A 60 11.94 -9.56 -1.60
N TRP A 61 11.62 -9.45 -2.88
CA TRP A 61 10.31 -9.13 -3.39
C TRP A 61 9.66 -10.40 -3.95
N VAL A 62 8.41 -10.64 -3.59
CA VAL A 62 7.54 -11.60 -4.25
C VAL A 62 6.55 -10.79 -5.07
N VAL A 63 6.56 -10.98 -6.39
CA VAL A 63 5.87 -10.08 -7.33
C VAL A 63 4.76 -10.85 -8.03
N SER A 64 3.59 -10.21 -8.16
CA SER A 64 2.41 -10.78 -8.83
C SER A 64 2.57 -10.79 -10.36
N ASP A 65 1.85 -11.67 -11.02
CA ASP A 65 1.74 -11.66 -12.50
C ASP A 65 0.80 -10.53 -12.98
N LEU A 66 -0.19 -10.14 -12.17
CA LEU A 66 -1.15 -9.07 -12.51
C LEU A 66 -0.48 -7.70 -12.49
N GLN A 67 -0.81 -6.87 -13.47
CA GLN A 67 -0.37 -5.48 -13.54
C GLN A 67 -1.52 -4.54 -13.89
N MET A 68 -1.51 -3.34 -13.26
CA MET A 68 -2.50 -2.29 -13.49
C MET A 68 -1.85 -0.91 -13.54
N GLY A 69 -2.57 0.05 -14.13
CA GLY A 69 -2.24 1.47 -14.12
C GLY A 69 -2.93 2.17 -12.95
N ASP A 70 -4.23 2.34 -13.06
CA ASP A 70 -5.07 3.03 -12.09
C ASP A 70 -5.87 2.01 -11.27
N PHE A 71 -5.77 2.07 -9.96
CA PHE A 71 -6.33 1.03 -9.10
C PHE A 71 -6.50 1.48 -7.65
N VAL A 72 -7.27 0.68 -6.92
CA VAL A 72 -7.18 0.57 -5.45
C VAL A 72 -6.71 -0.83 -5.13
N VAL A 73 -5.67 -0.97 -4.30
CA VAL A 73 -5.20 -2.24 -3.75
C VAL A 73 -5.27 -2.22 -2.24
N GLU A 74 -5.68 -3.34 -1.66
CA GLU A 74 -5.79 -3.53 -0.22
C GLU A 74 -5.18 -4.85 0.20
N LEU A 75 -4.63 -4.87 1.42
CA LEU A 75 -4.23 -6.08 2.11
C LEU A 75 -4.31 -5.90 3.62
N GLU A 76 -4.37 -7.01 4.33
CA GLU A 76 -4.05 -7.05 5.75
C GLU A 76 -2.70 -7.74 5.96
N VAL A 77 -1.89 -7.21 6.86
CA VAL A 77 -0.56 -7.72 7.16
C VAL A 77 -0.34 -7.82 8.67
N LYS A 78 0.34 -8.90 9.08
CA LYS A 78 0.85 -9.09 10.43
C LYS A 78 2.34 -9.38 10.36
N ILE A 79 3.15 -8.55 11.05
CA ILE A 79 4.61 -8.71 11.10
C ILE A 79 5.03 -9.51 12.34
N PRO A 80 6.23 -10.14 12.35
CA PRO A 80 6.74 -10.85 13.53
C PRO A 80 6.87 -9.90 14.74
N ALA A 81 6.34 -10.31 15.88
CA ALA A 81 6.33 -9.51 17.11
C ALA A 81 7.72 -9.34 17.73
N ASP A 82 8.50 -10.39 17.69
CA ASP A 82 9.84 -10.51 18.30
C ASP A 82 10.95 -9.78 17.52
N HIS A 83 10.69 -9.35 16.29
CA HIS A 83 11.65 -8.64 15.44
C HIS A 83 11.40 -7.13 15.43
N LYS A 84 11.91 -6.38 16.42
CA LYS A 84 11.69 -4.92 16.54
C LYS A 84 12.06 -4.10 15.30
N GLY A 85 13.05 -4.52 14.53
CA GLY A 85 13.47 -3.85 13.31
C GLY A 85 12.91 -4.50 12.02
N PHE A 86 11.83 -5.31 12.13
CA PHE A 86 11.23 -5.93 10.96
C PHE A 86 10.66 -4.88 10.01
N ASN A 87 10.89 -5.13 8.71
CA ASN A 87 10.43 -4.26 7.63
C ASN A 87 9.90 -5.12 6.49
N SER A 88 8.82 -4.66 5.91
CA SER A 88 8.12 -5.24 4.77
C SER A 88 7.57 -4.13 3.88
N GLY A 89 6.81 -4.45 2.86
CA GLY A 89 6.18 -3.46 2.00
C GLY A 89 5.15 -4.05 1.05
N LEU A 90 4.14 -3.24 0.73
CA LEU A 90 3.25 -3.44 -0.39
C LEU A 90 3.82 -2.70 -1.60
N GLY A 91 4.35 -3.43 -2.57
CA GLY A 91 4.82 -2.88 -3.83
C GLY A 91 3.67 -2.66 -4.82
N PHE A 92 3.74 -1.59 -5.58
CA PHE A 92 2.78 -1.30 -6.62
C PHE A 92 3.44 -0.57 -7.81
N ARG A 93 2.83 -0.76 -8.99
CA ARG A 93 3.40 -0.30 -10.27
C ARG A 93 4.86 -0.72 -10.42
N LEU A 94 5.15 -1.96 -10.00
CA LEU A 94 6.49 -2.53 -10.07
C LEU A 94 6.82 -2.94 -11.50
N ILE A 95 8.01 -2.55 -11.96
CA ILE A 95 8.57 -2.91 -13.27
C ILE A 95 9.90 -3.64 -13.10
N GLY A 96 10.30 -4.35 -14.16
CA GLY A 96 11.46 -5.22 -14.17
C GLY A 96 11.07 -6.68 -13.92
N ASP A 97 11.82 -7.61 -14.55
CA ASP A 97 11.45 -9.05 -14.54
C ASP A 97 12.33 -9.88 -13.60
N LYS A 98 13.49 -9.36 -13.18
CA LYS A 98 14.45 -10.06 -12.32
C LYS A 98 14.98 -9.15 -11.22
N GLY A 99 15.41 -9.72 -10.10
CA GLY A 99 16.02 -9.01 -8.99
C GLY A 99 15.11 -7.97 -8.33
N LYS A 100 15.71 -6.91 -7.78
CA LYS A 100 14.99 -5.83 -7.12
C LYS A 100 14.17 -5.05 -8.16
N PRO A 101 12.83 -4.97 -8.00
CA PRO A 101 12.01 -4.23 -8.94
C PRO A 101 12.25 -2.72 -8.80
N LYS A 102 11.84 -1.94 -9.80
CA LYS A 102 11.69 -0.49 -9.73
C LYS A 102 10.20 -0.16 -9.64
N GLY A 103 9.81 0.83 -8.85
CA GLY A 103 8.40 1.19 -8.66
C GLY A 103 8.16 1.82 -7.28
N TYR A 104 6.97 1.67 -6.75
CA TYR A 104 6.59 2.24 -5.46
C TYR A 104 6.40 1.17 -4.39
N GLN A 105 6.62 1.57 -3.15
CA GLN A 105 6.35 0.79 -1.96
C GLN A 105 5.52 1.61 -0.99
N CYS A 106 4.39 1.07 -0.56
CA CYS A 106 3.74 1.47 0.66
C CYS A 106 4.43 0.73 1.81
N GLU A 107 5.07 1.45 2.69
CA GLU A 107 5.95 0.91 3.73
C GLU A 107 5.17 0.16 4.80
N ILE A 108 5.69 -0.99 5.23
CA ILE A 108 5.12 -1.81 6.30
C ILE A 108 6.22 -2.01 7.35
N ASP A 109 6.33 -1.08 8.26
CA ASP A 109 7.23 -1.16 9.41
C ASP A 109 6.68 -0.35 10.60
N ARG A 110 7.44 -0.32 11.69
CA ARG A 110 7.08 0.44 12.90
C ARG A 110 7.43 1.93 12.82
N ALA A 111 8.32 2.30 11.90
CA ALA A 111 8.88 3.65 11.83
C ALA A 111 8.08 4.57 10.90
N LYS A 112 7.70 4.06 9.73
CA LYS A 112 6.99 4.84 8.70
C LYS A 112 5.86 4.05 8.02
N PRO A 113 4.94 3.42 8.80
CA PRO A 113 3.87 2.62 8.23
C PRO A 113 2.98 3.45 7.29
N ALA A 114 2.68 2.88 6.11
CA ALA A 114 1.95 3.52 5.01
C ALA A 114 2.61 4.77 4.41
N GLY A 115 3.88 5.08 4.74
CA GLY A 115 4.69 6.01 3.97
C GLY A 115 4.97 5.49 2.55
N VAL A 116 5.38 6.35 1.64
CA VAL A 116 5.64 5.99 0.24
C VAL A 116 7.13 6.09 -0.07
N TYR A 117 7.69 4.98 -0.54
CA TYR A 117 9.09 4.87 -0.96
C TYR A 117 9.19 4.58 -2.46
N GLY A 118 10.06 5.29 -3.16
CA GLY A 118 10.37 5.09 -4.58
C GLY A 118 11.55 4.13 -4.77
N ILE A 119 11.28 2.87 -5.07
CA ILE A 119 12.29 1.84 -5.32
C ILE A 119 13.00 2.15 -6.63
N GLY A 120 14.28 2.52 -6.56
CA GLY A 120 15.03 2.99 -7.73
C GLY A 120 14.53 4.31 -8.33
N MET A 121 13.77 5.10 -7.54
CA MET A 121 13.16 6.37 -7.96
C MET A 121 13.38 7.50 -6.94
N GLY A 122 14.53 7.51 -6.27
CA GLY A 122 14.91 8.61 -5.37
C GLY A 122 14.64 8.37 -3.89
N GLY A 123 14.19 7.18 -3.47
CA GLY A 123 14.01 6.85 -2.06
C GLY A 123 12.68 7.35 -1.49
N TRP A 124 12.68 7.95 -0.29
CA TRP A 124 11.47 8.44 0.35
C TRP A 124 10.78 9.53 -0.46
N LEU A 125 9.54 9.27 -0.86
CA LEU A 125 8.67 10.22 -1.55
C LEU A 125 7.69 10.89 -0.58
N PHE A 126 7.27 10.16 0.47
CA PHE A 126 6.45 10.70 1.55
C PHE A 126 6.65 9.88 2.85
N PRO A 127 6.85 10.51 4.04
CA PRO A 127 7.15 11.93 4.20
C PRO A 127 8.58 12.25 3.71
N LYS A 128 8.78 13.41 3.08
CA LYS A 128 10.07 13.85 2.53
C LYS A 128 10.61 15.11 3.22
N SER A 129 9.75 16.12 3.43
CA SER A 129 10.14 17.34 4.13
C SER A 129 10.02 17.20 5.66
N LYS A 130 10.62 18.15 6.40
CA LYS A 130 10.47 18.23 7.86
C LYS A 130 9.01 18.45 8.27
N GLU A 131 8.28 19.29 7.54
CA GLU A 131 6.86 19.56 7.76
C GLU A 131 6.00 18.31 7.54
N GLN A 132 6.20 17.64 6.40
CA GLN A 132 5.52 16.37 6.13
C GLN A 132 5.82 15.34 7.20
N THR A 133 7.07 15.24 7.68
CA THR A 133 7.47 14.31 8.75
C THR A 133 6.76 14.64 10.06
N SER A 134 6.66 15.91 10.43
CA SER A 134 5.96 16.33 11.65
C SER A 134 4.46 16.00 11.59
N THR A 135 3.81 16.32 10.47
CA THR A 135 2.38 16.01 10.25
C THR A 135 2.15 14.49 10.23
N TYR A 136 2.99 13.77 9.49
CA TYR A 136 2.95 12.31 9.41
C TYR A 136 3.04 11.65 10.79
N GLN A 137 4.00 12.07 11.63
CA GLN A 137 4.17 11.52 12.98
C GLN A 137 2.94 11.72 13.86
N LYS A 138 2.26 12.86 13.73
CA LYS A 138 1.02 13.13 14.47
C LYS A 138 -0.12 12.22 14.02
N VAL A 139 -0.27 12.04 12.71
CA VAL A 139 -1.37 11.25 12.12
C VAL A 139 -1.15 9.75 12.32
N SER A 140 0.08 9.26 12.15
CA SER A 140 0.39 7.82 12.19
C SER A 140 0.59 7.27 13.61
N LYS A 141 0.71 8.14 14.63
CA LYS A 141 0.99 7.75 16.01
C LYS A 141 -0.01 6.71 16.52
N GLY A 142 0.49 5.53 16.88
CA GLY A 142 -0.29 4.45 17.48
C GLY A 142 -1.28 3.76 16.52
N LEU A 143 -1.28 4.10 15.23
CA LEU A 143 -2.14 3.43 14.25
C LEU A 143 -1.65 2.04 13.88
N PHE A 144 -0.33 1.86 13.72
CA PHE A 144 0.25 0.57 13.41
C PHE A 144 0.33 -0.30 14.67
N LYS A 145 -0.21 -1.51 14.58
CA LYS A 145 -0.29 -2.50 15.66
C LYS A 145 0.59 -3.70 15.29
N PRO A 146 1.86 -3.75 15.70
CA PRO A 146 2.81 -4.76 15.20
C PRO A 146 2.39 -6.21 15.40
N GLU A 147 1.64 -6.50 16.47
CA GLU A 147 1.22 -7.86 16.84
C GLU A 147 -0.19 -8.22 16.36
N GLU A 148 -0.85 -7.27 15.69
CA GLU A 148 -2.21 -7.42 15.17
C GLU A 148 -2.21 -7.38 13.64
N TRP A 149 -3.34 -7.72 13.05
CA TRP A 149 -3.59 -7.48 11.64
C TRP A 149 -3.79 -5.99 11.39
N ASN A 150 -3.01 -5.45 10.44
CA ASN A 150 -3.12 -4.07 10.02
C ASN A 150 -3.59 -4.00 8.58
N HIS A 151 -4.61 -3.20 8.32
CA HIS A 151 -5.15 -2.97 6.99
C HIS A 151 -4.42 -1.82 6.30
N PHE A 152 -3.84 -2.11 5.14
CA PHE A 152 -3.22 -1.13 4.25
C PHE A 152 -4.04 -1.00 2.98
N ARG A 153 -4.23 0.24 2.54
CA ARG A 153 -4.88 0.57 1.28
C ARG A 153 -4.00 1.54 0.51
N VAL A 154 -3.86 1.32 -0.78
CA VAL A 154 -3.23 2.24 -1.73
C VAL A 154 -4.20 2.52 -2.86
N GLU A 155 -4.36 3.78 -3.19
CA GLU A 155 -5.02 4.23 -4.40
C GLU A 155 -4.00 4.93 -5.29
N ALA A 156 -3.96 4.56 -6.57
CA ALA A 156 -3.13 5.18 -7.57
C ALA A 156 -4.00 5.50 -8.79
N LYS A 157 -4.15 6.80 -9.12
CA LYS A 157 -4.89 7.28 -10.31
C LYS A 157 -4.02 8.32 -11.03
N GLY A 158 -3.62 8.00 -12.27
CA GLY A 158 -2.59 8.78 -12.96
C GLY A 158 -1.35 8.96 -12.08
N PRO A 159 -0.83 10.17 -11.90
CA PRO A 159 0.33 10.43 -11.04
C PRO A 159 -0.01 10.48 -9.55
N ARG A 160 -1.28 10.59 -9.17
CA ARG A 160 -1.72 10.73 -7.79
C ARG A 160 -1.66 9.40 -7.05
N ILE A 161 -1.04 9.41 -5.88
CA ILE A 161 -0.90 8.25 -4.99
C ILE A 161 -1.43 8.65 -3.61
N ARG A 162 -2.29 7.81 -3.04
CA ARG A 162 -2.82 7.96 -1.68
C ARG A 162 -2.67 6.67 -0.92
N THR A 163 -2.36 6.76 0.37
CA THR A 163 -2.26 5.59 1.25
C THR A 163 -3.08 5.74 2.52
N TRP A 164 -3.54 4.62 3.04
CA TRP A 164 -4.27 4.53 4.31
C TRP A 164 -3.71 3.41 5.17
N LEU A 165 -3.79 3.60 6.47
CA LEU A 165 -3.49 2.60 7.49
C LEU A 165 -4.67 2.50 8.44
N ASN A 166 -5.22 1.29 8.60
CA ASN A 166 -6.36 1.01 9.48
C ASN A 166 -7.51 2.03 9.30
N GLY A 167 -7.82 2.35 8.02
CA GLY A 167 -8.87 3.28 7.62
C GLY A 167 -8.51 4.77 7.73
N LYS A 168 -7.34 5.15 8.26
CA LYS A 168 -6.91 6.55 8.36
C LYS A 168 -6.02 6.94 7.17
N PRO A 169 -6.25 8.07 6.50
CA PRO A 169 -5.39 8.57 5.44
C PRO A 169 -4.03 8.96 6.00
N ILE A 170 -2.95 8.55 5.32
CA ILE A 170 -1.57 8.75 5.74
C ILE A 170 -0.79 9.61 4.76
N ALA A 171 -0.77 9.24 3.48
CA ALA A 171 -0.02 9.96 2.46
C ALA A 171 -0.91 10.35 1.29
N GLU A 172 -0.60 11.52 0.73
CA GLU A 172 -1.07 11.95 -0.57
C GLU A 172 0.07 12.69 -1.28
N LEU A 173 0.40 12.26 -2.50
CA LEU A 173 1.45 12.87 -3.32
C LEU A 173 1.18 12.63 -4.80
N GLU A 174 1.89 13.37 -5.65
CA GLU A 174 1.95 13.12 -7.08
C GLU A 174 3.36 12.67 -7.48
N HIS A 175 3.43 11.59 -8.25
CA HIS A 175 4.68 11.08 -8.79
C HIS A 175 4.43 10.27 -10.07
N LYS A 176 5.14 10.59 -11.18
CA LYS A 176 4.82 10.10 -12.52
C LYS A 176 5.86 9.16 -13.15
N GLN A 177 6.87 8.72 -12.38
CA GLN A 177 7.93 7.87 -12.97
C GLN A 177 7.49 6.44 -13.28
N SER A 178 6.43 5.94 -12.63
CA SER A 178 5.82 4.66 -12.96
C SER A 178 4.29 4.77 -12.86
N LEU A 179 3.60 4.63 -13.99
CA LEU A 179 2.15 4.79 -14.07
C LEU A 179 1.42 3.46 -14.27
N LYS A 180 2.15 2.35 -14.50
CA LYS A 180 1.61 0.99 -14.66
C LYS A 180 2.66 -0.02 -14.22
N GLY A 181 2.23 -1.15 -13.66
CA GLY A 181 3.09 -2.25 -13.29
C GLY A 181 2.43 -3.25 -12.39
N ARG A 182 3.23 -4.16 -11.84
CA ARG A 182 2.80 -5.28 -11.00
C ARG A 182 2.67 -4.88 -9.54
N PHE A 183 2.04 -5.75 -8.76
CA PHE A 183 2.00 -5.68 -7.31
C PHE A 183 3.09 -6.56 -6.71
N GLY A 184 3.45 -6.30 -5.45
CA GLY A 184 4.46 -7.10 -4.78
C GLY A 184 4.34 -7.03 -3.26
N ILE A 185 4.85 -8.04 -2.60
CA ILE A 185 5.05 -8.07 -1.15
C ILE A 185 6.54 -8.26 -0.87
N GLN A 186 7.02 -7.65 0.20
CA GLN A 186 8.45 -7.67 0.54
C GLN A 186 8.70 -8.39 1.85
N HIS A 187 9.88 -9.01 1.95
CA HIS A 187 10.55 -9.35 3.21
C HIS A 187 11.93 -8.71 3.22
N HIS A 188 12.25 -7.92 4.24
CA HIS A 188 13.51 -7.16 4.26
C HIS A 188 14.73 -7.99 4.74
N GLY A 189 14.56 -9.30 5.02
CA GLY A 189 15.67 -10.22 5.28
C GLY A 189 16.15 -10.30 6.71
N LYS A 190 15.33 -9.92 7.67
CA LYS A 190 15.70 -9.99 9.10
C LYS A 190 15.20 -11.26 9.81
N GLY A 191 14.77 -12.26 9.05
CA GLY A 191 14.17 -13.48 9.61
C GLY A 191 12.75 -13.24 10.14
N GLY A 192 12.13 -14.30 10.67
CA GLY A 192 10.73 -14.29 11.07
C GLY A 192 9.79 -14.40 9.86
N THR A 193 8.53 -14.63 10.11
CA THR A 193 7.50 -14.80 9.07
C THR A 193 6.57 -13.59 9.06
N VAL A 194 6.50 -12.89 7.93
CA VAL A 194 5.43 -11.93 7.68
C VAL A 194 4.25 -12.64 7.04
N LYS A 195 3.04 -12.27 7.48
CA LYS A 195 1.79 -12.88 7.03
C LYS A 195 0.92 -11.84 6.35
N PHE A 196 0.32 -12.22 5.22
CA PHE A 196 -0.60 -11.37 4.46
C PHE A 196 -1.90 -12.11 4.20
N ARG A 197 -3.02 -11.39 4.19
CA ARG A 197 -4.32 -11.92 3.80
C ARG A 197 -5.19 -10.84 3.17
N ASN A 198 -6.33 -11.21 2.62
CA ASN A 198 -7.29 -10.28 2.03
C ASN A 198 -6.68 -9.37 0.95
N LEU A 199 -5.67 -9.89 0.21
CA LEU A 199 -5.03 -9.16 -0.88
C LEU A 199 -5.98 -9.09 -2.06
N ARG A 200 -6.41 -7.89 -2.40
CA ARG A 200 -7.35 -7.64 -3.50
C ARG A 200 -7.10 -6.30 -4.16
N VAL A 201 -7.48 -6.20 -5.40
CA VAL A 201 -7.35 -4.97 -6.19
C VAL A 201 -8.62 -4.71 -6.97
N LYS A 202 -8.94 -3.45 -7.23
CA LYS A 202 -9.95 -3.04 -8.19
C LYS A 202 -9.39 -1.98 -9.12
N GLU A 203 -9.73 -2.08 -10.40
CA GLU A 203 -9.35 -1.08 -11.40
C GLU A 203 -10.20 0.18 -11.22
N LEU A 204 -9.56 1.33 -11.34
CA LEU A 204 -10.21 2.63 -11.43
C LEU A 204 -10.37 3.01 -12.92
N LYS A 205 -11.52 3.45 -13.27
CA LYS A 205 -11.85 3.93 -14.63
C LYS A 205 -11.79 5.44 -14.71
#